data_8836dfc1fcf3b1b32b0ee238961c8fc2
#
_entry.id   8836dfc1fcf3b1b32b0ee238961c8fc2
#
_cell.length_a   1.000
_cell.length_b   1.000
_cell.length_c   1.000
_cell.angle_alpha   90.00
_cell.angle_beta   90.00
_cell.angle_gamma   90.00
#
_symmetry.space_group_name_H-M   'P 1'
#
loop_
_entity.id
_entity.type
_entity.pdbx_description
1 polymer ?
#
loop_
_entity_poly.entity_id
_entity_poly.type
_entity_poly.pdbx_seq_one_letter_code
_entity_poly.pdbx_strand_id
1 'polypeptide(L)'
;MAFTAFRFVIVHINVGLSAMKKVMKKAVIMLSGGLDSATVLAIAKEQGYATYALSFDYGQRHRSELDAAARVARVGGAHEHRLIKLDLTGWGGSALTDNKIDVPITPTTGIPVTYVPARNTIFLSLALAWAETLSAIDIFAGMNAVDYSGYPDCRPDYLAAFQTMARLATKSGIEGGEITIHTPILKMSKAEIVREGARLGVDYSMTVSCYQADAEGLACGVCDSCRLRKEGFHAAGLADPTRYV
;
A
#
# COMPACT_ATOMS: atom_id res chain seq x y z
N MET A 1 21.86 75.04 34.50
CA MET A 1 22.20 73.69 34.11
C MET A 1 20.88 72.93 33.93
N ALA A 2 20.47 72.71 32.70
CA ALA A 2 19.21 72.02 32.39
C ALA A 2 19.55 70.59 32.00
N PHE A 3 18.99 69.58 32.71
CA PHE A 3 19.11 68.20 32.42
C PHE A 3 17.96 67.77 31.46
N THR A 4 18.29 67.39 30.24
CA THR A 4 17.37 66.92 29.26
C THR A 4 17.23 65.41 29.44
N ALA A 5 16.04 64.98 29.87
CA ALA A 5 15.72 63.52 30.00
C ALA A 5 15.43 62.90 28.63
N PHE A 6 16.25 61.91 28.22
CA PHE A 6 15.97 61.07 27.04
C PHE A 6 14.94 60.01 27.43
N ARG A 7 13.76 60.06 26.77
CA ARG A 7 12.76 58.97 26.84
C ARG A 7 13.10 57.92 25.79
N PHE A 8 13.45 56.71 26.22
CA PHE A 8 13.52 55.52 25.35
C PHE A 8 12.12 55.04 25.04
N VAL A 9 11.75 55.05 23.77
CA VAL A 9 10.53 54.39 23.27
C VAL A 9 10.89 52.94 22.93
N ILE A 10 10.42 51.96 23.72
CA ILE A 10 10.55 50.54 23.42
C ILE A 10 9.44 50.18 22.44
N VAL A 11 9.82 49.98 21.18
CA VAL A 11 8.90 49.43 20.15
C VAL A 11 8.87 47.93 20.34
N HIS A 12 7.75 47.40 20.84
CA HIS A 12 7.50 45.98 20.87
C HIS A 12 7.14 45.51 19.43
N ILE A 13 8.10 44.88 18.76
CA ILE A 13 7.82 44.19 17.49
C ILE A 13 7.21 42.84 17.86
N ASN A 14 5.88 42.75 17.71
CA ASN A 14 5.17 41.47 17.77
C ASN A 14 5.45 40.69 16.48
N VAL A 15 6.50 39.86 16.48
CA VAL A 15 6.75 38.90 15.41
C VAL A 15 5.70 37.77 15.57
N GLY A 16 4.59 37.93 14.89
CA GLY A 16 3.61 36.87 14.80
C GLY A 16 4.27 35.62 14.20
N LEU A 17 4.50 34.57 15.02
CA LEU A 17 4.84 33.26 14.53
C LEU A 17 3.63 32.75 13.74
N SER A 18 3.59 33.04 12.44
CA SER A 18 2.77 32.31 11.49
C SER A 18 3.28 30.86 11.52
N ALA A 19 2.50 29.97 12.12
CA ALA A 19 2.80 28.53 12.07
C ALA A 19 2.87 28.13 10.59
N MET A 20 4.08 27.99 10.06
CA MET A 20 4.30 27.43 8.74
C MET A 20 3.65 26.06 8.73
N LYS A 21 2.52 25.93 8.04
CA LYS A 21 1.87 24.64 7.80
C LYS A 21 2.92 23.75 7.13
N LYS A 22 3.45 22.77 7.87
CA LYS A 22 4.42 21.80 7.32
C LYS A 22 3.79 21.14 6.10
N VAL A 23 4.30 21.43 4.93
CA VAL A 23 3.83 20.79 3.69
C VAL A 23 4.17 19.30 3.81
N MET A 24 3.14 18.46 3.94
CA MET A 24 3.34 17.01 4.00
C MET A 24 3.83 16.51 2.65
N LYS A 25 4.82 15.63 2.65
CA LYS A 25 5.24 14.91 1.45
C LYS A 25 4.08 14.05 0.95
N LYS A 26 3.87 14.04 -0.36
CA LYS A 26 2.86 13.19 -0.98
C LYS A 26 3.45 11.82 -1.28
N ALA A 27 2.65 10.77 -1.08
CA ALA A 27 2.99 9.41 -1.48
C ALA A 27 1.82 8.71 -2.15
N VAL A 28 2.09 7.94 -3.19
CA VAL A 28 1.12 7.02 -3.80
C VAL A 28 1.20 5.68 -3.07
N ILE A 29 0.06 5.18 -2.61
CA ILE A 29 -0.06 3.91 -1.89
C ILE A 29 -0.79 2.91 -2.77
N MET A 30 -0.14 1.82 -3.17
CA MET A 30 -0.79 0.71 -3.86
C MET A 30 -1.69 -0.03 -2.87
N LEU A 31 -3.00 0.15 -2.97
CA LEU A 31 -3.99 -0.33 -2.01
C LEU A 31 -4.89 -1.39 -2.65
N SER A 32 -4.70 -2.66 -2.27
CA SER A 32 -5.54 -3.76 -2.76
C SER A 32 -6.81 -4.00 -1.92
N GLY A 33 -6.85 -3.50 -0.68
CA GLY A 33 -7.92 -3.79 0.28
C GLY A 33 -7.63 -5.01 1.17
N GLY A 34 -6.52 -5.70 0.97
CA GLY A 34 -6.02 -6.77 1.84
C GLY A 34 -5.24 -6.24 3.04
N LEU A 35 -4.94 -7.15 3.97
CA LEU A 35 -4.23 -6.91 5.24
C LEU A 35 -2.91 -6.15 5.04
N ASP A 36 -2.08 -6.60 4.09
CA ASP A 36 -0.74 -6.05 3.86
C ASP A 36 -0.81 -4.60 3.41
N SER A 37 -1.63 -4.30 2.40
CA SER A 37 -1.77 -2.95 1.85
C SER A 37 -2.41 -1.97 2.83
N ALA A 38 -3.33 -2.45 3.68
CA ALA A 38 -3.92 -1.64 4.75
C ALA A 38 -2.87 -1.25 5.80
N THR A 39 -2.00 -2.18 6.18
CA THR A 39 -0.88 -1.92 7.09
C THR A 39 0.10 -0.91 6.48
N VAL A 40 0.43 -1.05 5.19
CA VAL A 40 1.33 -0.11 4.49
C VAL A 40 0.76 1.30 4.42
N LEU A 41 -0.55 1.44 4.20
CA LEU A 41 -1.22 2.76 4.26
C LEU A 41 -1.05 3.40 5.64
N ALA A 42 -1.23 2.62 6.71
CA ALA A 42 -1.08 3.12 8.09
C ALA A 42 0.38 3.51 8.40
N ILE A 43 1.37 2.73 7.94
CA ILE A 43 2.80 3.04 8.07
C ILE A 43 3.14 4.35 7.35
N ALA A 44 2.72 4.52 6.10
CA ALA A 44 2.98 5.75 5.34
C ALA A 44 2.37 6.98 6.04
N LYS A 45 1.19 6.83 6.60
CA LYS A 45 0.51 7.89 7.36
C LYS A 45 1.25 8.24 8.66
N GLU A 46 1.70 7.24 9.42
CA GLU A 46 2.52 7.45 10.63
C GLU A 46 3.82 8.20 10.31
N GLN A 47 4.43 7.90 9.15
CA GLN A 47 5.62 8.61 8.66
C GLN A 47 5.33 10.04 8.21
N GLY A 48 4.08 10.50 8.27
CA GLY A 48 3.68 11.87 7.99
C GLY A 48 3.45 12.19 6.51
N TYR A 49 3.20 11.17 5.68
CA TYR A 49 2.84 11.38 4.28
C TYR A 49 1.37 11.77 4.10
N ALA A 50 1.12 12.64 3.14
CA ALA A 50 -0.19 12.82 2.53
C ALA A 50 -0.39 11.67 1.54
N THR A 51 -1.24 10.70 1.90
CA THR A 51 -1.39 9.44 1.18
C THR A 51 -2.45 9.53 0.08
N TYR A 52 -2.09 9.07 -1.12
CA TYR A 52 -2.94 8.97 -2.31
C TYR A 52 -3.08 7.49 -2.67
N ALA A 53 -4.22 6.91 -2.37
CA ALA A 53 -4.45 5.47 -2.54
C ALA A 53 -4.80 5.12 -3.98
N LEU A 54 -4.15 4.09 -4.52
CA LEU A 54 -4.35 3.58 -5.88
C LEU A 54 -4.73 2.11 -5.83
N SER A 55 -5.91 1.79 -6.36
CA SER A 55 -6.42 0.43 -6.48
C SER A 55 -6.62 0.04 -7.95
N PHE A 56 -6.65 -1.26 -8.21
CA PHE A 56 -6.73 -1.80 -9.56
C PHE A 56 -7.87 -2.81 -9.68
N ASP A 57 -8.79 -2.55 -10.60
CA ASP A 57 -9.76 -3.52 -11.11
C ASP A 57 -9.15 -4.12 -12.38
N TYR A 58 -8.54 -5.34 -12.26
CA TYR A 58 -7.80 -5.98 -13.36
C TYR A 58 -8.45 -7.26 -13.87
N GLY A 59 -9.73 -7.46 -13.52
CA GLY A 59 -10.49 -8.67 -13.83
C GLY A 59 -10.25 -9.79 -12.82
N GLN A 60 -9.89 -9.48 -11.58
CA GLN A 60 -9.79 -10.46 -10.50
C GLN A 60 -11.14 -11.14 -10.22
N ARG A 61 -11.09 -12.39 -9.77
CA ARG A 61 -12.25 -13.26 -9.57
C ARG A 61 -13.39 -12.67 -8.75
N HIS A 62 -13.06 -11.85 -7.75
CA HIS A 62 -14.06 -11.25 -6.87
C HIS A 62 -13.81 -9.75 -6.68
N ARG A 63 -14.88 -9.02 -6.55
CA ARG A 63 -14.84 -7.55 -6.43
C ARG A 63 -14.83 -7.07 -4.97
N SER A 64 -15.11 -7.95 -4.02
CA SER A 64 -15.19 -7.61 -2.59
C SER A 64 -13.89 -6.97 -2.05
N GLU A 65 -12.72 -7.30 -2.63
CA GLU A 65 -11.47 -6.61 -2.27
C GLU A 65 -11.45 -5.14 -2.72
N LEU A 66 -12.12 -4.77 -3.82
CA LEU A 66 -12.19 -3.37 -4.28
C LEU A 66 -13.05 -2.53 -3.32
N ASP A 67 -14.16 -3.10 -2.85
CA ASP A 67 -14.99 -2.46 -1.83
C ASP A 67 -14.25 -2.34 -0.51
N ALA A 68 -13.44 -3.34 -0.15
CA ALA A 68 -12.54 -3.29 1.00
C ALA A 68 -11.50 -2.18 0.83
N ALA A 69 -10.88 -2.05 -0.35
CA ALA A 69 -9.92 -0.98 -0.64
C ALA A 69 -10.54 0.40 -0.46
N ALA A 70 -11.77 0.61 -0.95
CA ALA A 70 -12.48 1.87 -0.80
C ALA A 70 -12.79 2.18 0.69
N ARG A 71 -13.20 1.17 1.48
CA ARG A 71 -13.41 1.33 2.93
C ARG A 71 -12.12 1.67 3.65
N VAL A 72 -11.05 0.91 3.39
CA VAL A 72 -9.73 1.10 4.00
C VAL A 72 -9.15 2.47 3.65
N ALA A 73 -9.23 2.91 2.38
CA ALA A 73 -8.78 4.23 1.97
C ALA A 73 -9.49 5.35 2.74
N ARG A 74 -10.84 5.26 2.84
CA ARG A 74 -11.66 6.27 3.53
C ARG A 74 -11.35 6.32 5.03
N VAL A 75 -11.37 5.18 5.72
CA VAL A 75 -11.15 5.12 7.18
C VAL A 75 -9.69 5.36 7.52
N GLY A 76 -8.76 4.85 6.71
CA GLY A 76 -7.34 5.14 6.81
C GLY A 76 -6.98 6.60 6.54
N GLY A 77 -7.92 7.42 6.05
CA GLY A 77 -7.74 8.86 5.85
C GLY A 77 -6.82 9.20 4.67
N ALA A 78 -6.92 8.43 3.59
CA ALA A 78 -6.28 8.81 2.33
C ALA A 78 -6.86 10.14 1.80
N HIS A 79 -5.99 11.01 1.26
CA HIS A 79 -6.41 12.28 0.66
C HIS A 79 -7.25 12.08 -0.59
N GLU A 80 -6.92 11.06 -1.35
CA GLU A 80 -7.64 10.67 -2.55
C GLU A 80 -7.54 9.14 -2.72
N HIS A 81 -8.58 8.53 -3.28
CA HIS A 81 -8.56 7.13 -3.69
C HIS A 81 -8.97 7.03 -5.15
N ARG A 82 -8.10 6.46 -5.97
CA ARG A 82 -8.37 6.17 -7.38
C ARG A 82 -8.47 4.68 -7.63
N LEU A 83 -9.40 4.31 -8.49
CA LEU A 83 -9.54 2.97 -9.03
C LEU A 83 -9.21 3.02 -10.53
N ILE A 84 -8.15 2.30 -10.94
CA ILE A 84 -7.82 2.11 -12.35
C ILE A 84 -8.42 0.77 -12.81
N LYS A 85 -9.12 0.81 -13.94
CA LYS A 85 -9.63 -0.39 -14.60
C LYS A 85 -8.70 -0.78 -15.74
N LEU A 86 -8.31 -2.05 -15.74
CA LEU A 86 -7.56 -2.70 -16.82
C LEU A 86 -8.04 -4.14 -16.92
N ASP A 87 -7.86 -4.76 -18.06
CA ASP A 87 -8.28 -6.16 -18.27
C ASP A 87 -7.06 -7.05 -18.50
N LEU A 88 -6.76 -7.91 -17.53
CA LEU A 88 -5.72 -8.93 -17.63
C LEU A 88 -6.30 -10.34 -17.80
N THR A 89 -7.63 -10.49 -17.90
CA THR A 89 -8.29 -11.79 -18.01
C THR A 89 -8.02 -12.47 -19.35
N GLY A 90 -7.92 -11.70 -20.43
CA GLY A 90 -7.67 -12.21 -21.77
C GLY A 90 -6.27 -12.82 -21.99
N TRP A 91 -5.35 -12.64 -21.04
CA TRP A 91 -3.99 -13.15 -21.17
C TRP A 91 -3.82 -14.56 -20.60
N GLY A 92 -4.73 -15.00 -19.72
CA GLY A 92 -4.66 -16.31 -19.07
C GLY A 92 -3.45 -16.45 -18.11
N GLY A 93 -3.12 -17.70 -17.80
CA GLY A 93 -1.88 -18.05 -17.08
C GLY A 93 -1.92 -17.84 -15.57
N SER A 94 -3.04 -17.41 -14.97
CA SER A 94 -3.18 -17.28 -13.52
C SER A 94 -4.58 -17.68 -13.03
N ALA A 95 -4.62 -18.42 -11.93
CA ALA A 95 -5.85 -18.74 -11.23
C ALA A 95 -6.61 -17.49 -10.70
N LEU A 96 -5.99 -16.33 -10.64
CA LEU A 96 -6.65 -15.09 -10.18
C LEU A 96 -7.37 -14.33 -11.30
N THR A 97 -7.04 -14.61 -12.57
CA THR A 97 -7.60 -13.92 -13.75
C THR A 97 -8.23 -14.88 -14.77
N ASP A 98 -8.03 -16.19 -14.62
CA ASP A 98 -8.62 -17.22 -15.48
C ASP A 98 -9.48 -18.18 -14.64
N ASN A 99 -10.79 -18.13 -14.84
CA ASN A 99 -11.76 -18.98 -14.11
C ASN A 99 -11.67 -20.48 -14.47
N LYS A 100 -10.91 -20.85 -15.51
CA LYS A 100 -10.65 -22.24 -15.87
C LYS A 100 -9.55 -22.89 -15.03
N ILE A 101 -8.78 -22.10 -14.30
CA ILE A 101 -7.69 -22.56 -13.44
C ILE A 101 -8.15 -22.47 -11.98
N ASP A 102 -8.17 -23.59 -11.27
CA ASP A 102 -8.59 -23.59 -9.87
C ASP A 102 -7.55 -22.91 -8.96
N VAL A 103 -8.05 -22.20 -7.95
CA VAL A 103 -7.18 -21.65 -6.90
C VAL A 103 -6.78 -22.79 -5.96
N PRO A 104 -5.48 -23.05 -5.76
CA PRO A 104 -5.03 -24.14 -4.89
C PRO A 104 -5.51 -23.96 -3.44
N ILE A 105 -5.90 -25.08 -2.83
CA ILE A 105 -6.26 -25.18 -1.40
C ILE A 105 -5.16 -25.82 -0.57
N THR A 106 -4.08 -26.27 -1.22
CA THR A 106 -2.88 -26.83 -0.59
C THR A 106 -1.66 -25.98 -0.94
N PRO A 107 -0.65 -25.93 -0.06
CA PRO A 107 0.59 -25.20 -0.34
C PRO A 107 1.24 -25.69 -1.63
N THR A 108 1.72 -24.73 -2.45
CA THR A 108 2.43 -24.99 -3.70
C THR A 108 3.91 -24.66 -3.56
N THR A 109 4.77 -25.34 -4.34
CA THR A 109 6.21 -25.07 -4.41
C THR A 109 6.53 -24.32 -5.70
N GLY A 110 7.56 -23.46 -5.68
CA GLY A 110 7.96 -22.68 -6.83
C GLY A 110 7.06 -21.44 -7.07
N ILE A 111 6.90 -21.04 -8.34
CA ILE A 111 6.02 -19.93 -8.70
C ILE A 111 4.58 -20.44 -8.67
N PRO A 112 3.72 -19.94 -7.75
CA PRO A 112 2.37 -20.46 -7.63
C PRO A 112 1.50 -20.05 -8.82
N VAL A 113 0.50 -20.87 -9.16
CA VAL A 113 -0.47 -20.62 -10.24
C VAL A 113 -1.34 -19.38 -9.99
N THR A 114 -1.32 -18.81 -8.78
CA THR A 114 -1.93 -17.53 -8.43
C THR A 114 -1.06 -16.31 -8.81
N TYR A 115 0.16 -16.52 -9.29
CA TYR A 115 0.97 -15.45 -9.85
C TYR A 115 0.32 -14.93 -11.14
N VAL A 116 -0.02 -13.65 -11.17
CA VAL A 116 -0.47 -12.98 -12.40
C VAL A 116 0.77 -12.41 -13.09
N PRO A 117 1.10 -12.85 -14.33
CA PRO A 117 2.33 -12.46 -15.00
C PRO A 117 2.55 -10.94 -15.04
N ALA A 118 3.70 -10.48 -14.50
CA ALA A 118 4.15 -9.08 -14.47
C ALA A 118 3.14 -8.08 -13.85
N ARG A 119 2.17 -8.54 -13.06
CA ARG A 119 1.12 -7.69 -12.49
C ARG A 119 1.69 -6.52 -11.68
N ASN A 120 2.65 -6.79 -10.79
CA ASN A 120 3.23 -5.73 -9.97
C ASN A 120 4.06 -4.75 -10.80
N THR A 121 4.65 -5.17 -11.91
CA THR A 121 5.33 -4.28 -12.87
C THR A 121 4.34 -3.30 -13.50
N ILE A 122 3.18 -3.80 -13.97
CA ILE A 122 2.11 -2.98 -14.54
C ILE A 122 1.60 -1.98 -13.49
N PHE A 123 1.31 -2.45 -12.29
CA PHE A 123 0.76 -1.62 -11.21
C PHE A 123 1.76 -0.55 -10.74
N LEU A 124 3.02 -0.89 -10.57
CA LEU A 124 4.07 0.07 -10.23
C LEU A 124 4.24 1.13 -11.34
N SER A 125 4.14 0.75 -12.61
CA SER A 125 4.23 1.69 -13.73
C SER A 125 3.07 2.70 -13.71
N LEU A 126 1.86 2.24 -13.41
CA LEU A 126 0.69 3.13 -13.27
C LEU A 126 0.79 4.00 -12.01
N ALA A 127 1.29 3.45 -10.91
CA ALA A 127 1.55 4.21 -9.69
C ALA A 127 2.61 5.30 -9.92
N LEU A 128 3.67 4.98 -10.67
CA LEU A 128 4.72 5.93 -11.07
C LEU A 128 4.17 7.08 -11.90
N ALA A 129 3.34 6.78 -12.91
CA ALA A 129 2.71 7.80 -13.73
C ALA A 129 1.82 8.74 -12.90
N TRP A 130 1.04 8.19 -11.96
CA TRP A 130 0.21 9.04 -11.11
C TRP A 130 1.04 9.82 -10.10
N ALA A 131 2.08 9.24 -9.50
CA ALA A 131 3.00 9.94 -8.61
C ALA A 131 3.62 11.17 -9.29
N GLU A 132 4.03 11.04 -10.55
CA GLU A 132 4.58 12.15 -11.32
C GLU A 132 3.57 13.29 -11.49
N THR A 133 2.29 12.99 -11.79
CA THR A 133 1.24 14.02 -11.91
C THR A 133 0.95 14.72 -10.58
N LEU A 134 1.16 14.06 -9.45
CA LEU A 134 1.01 14.61 -8.11
C LEU A 134 2.24 15.38 -7.63
N SER A 135 3.33 15.37 -8.40
CA SER A 135 4.66 15.81 -7.94
C SER A 135 5.08 15.06 -6.66
N ALA A 136 4.75 13.77 -6.57
CA ALA A 136 5.18 12.85 -5.54
C ALA A 136 6.37 12.02 -6.05
N ILE A 137 7.32 11.77 -5.17
CA ILE A 137 8.49 10.93 -5.48
C ILE A 137 8.51 9.64 -4.65
N ASP A 138 7.52 9.45 -3.81
CA ASP A 138 7.41 8.31 -2.90
C ASP A 138 6.22 7.43 -3.31
N ILE A 139 6.46 6.13 -3.49
CA ILE A 139 5.45 5.11 -3.79
C ILE A 139 5.56 4.02 -2.73
N PHE A 140 4.45 3.63 -2.10
CA PHE A 140 4.40 2.56 -1.12
C PHE A 140 3.67 1.35 -1.69
N ALA A 141 4.26 0.16 -1.51
CA ALA A 141 3.70 -1.11 -1.98
C ALA A 141 3.74 -2.18 -0.88
N GLY A 142 2.65 -2.93 -0.76
CA GLY A 142 2.48 -4.03 0.21
C GLY A 142 3.10 -5.35 -0.26
N MET A 143 4.26 -5.30 -0.91
CA MET A 143 4.98 -6.50 -1.31
C MET A 143 5.63 -7.16 -0.10
N ASN A 144 5.53 -8.50 -0.04
CA ASN A 144 6.14 -9.32 1.00
C ASN A 144 6.89 -10.47 0.35
N ALA A 145 8.17 -10.65 0.70
CA ALA A 145 9.03 -11.70 0.17
C ALA A 145 9.12 -12.94 1.09
N VAL A 146 8.60 -12.84 2.31
CA VAL A 146 8.64 -13.94 3.29
C VAL A 146 7.52 -14.92 3.01
N ASP A 147 6.28 -14.43 2.87
CA ASP A 147 5.10 -15.28 2.68
C ASP A 147 4.92 -15.72 1.22
N TYR A 148 5.35 -14.89 0.27
CA TYR A 148 5.20 -15.10 -1.17
C TYR A 148 6.54 -15.08 -1.90
N SER A 149 7.50 -15.84 -1.38
CA SER A 149 8.86 -15.95 -1.97
C SER A 149 8.88 -16.43 -3.43
N GLY A 150 7.77 -17.04 -3.90
CA GLY A 150 7.61 -17.52 -5.27
C GLY A 150 7.23 -16.43 -6.31
N TYR A 151 6.86 -15.23 -5.91
CA TYR A 151 6.49 -14.18 -6.88
C TYR A 151 7.73 -13.42 -7.36
N PRO A 152 8.11 -13.54 -8.68
CA PRO A 152 9.30 -12.90 -9.21
C PRO A 152 9.33 -11.38 -9.03
N ASP A 153 8.15 -10.75 -9.12
CA ASP A 153 7.94 -9.30 -9.04
C ASP A 153 7.69 -8.77 -7.61
N CYS A 154 8.05 -9.57 -6.59
CA CYS A 154 8.11 -9.15 -5.18
C CYS A 154 9.53 -9.18 -4.61
N ARG A 155 10.54 -9.58 -5.39
CA ARG A 155 11.91 -9.75 -4.91
C ARG A 155 12.64 -8.41 -4.76
N PRO A 156 13.59 -8.31 -3.80
CA PRO A 156 14.35 -7.08 -3.58
C PRO A 156 15.15 -6.60 -4.80
N ASP A 157 15.76 -7.53 -5.56
CA ASP A 157 16.52 -7.23 -6.78
C ASP A 157 15.65 -6.65 -7.90
N TYR A 158 14.43 -7.20 -8.07
CA TYR A 158 13.43 -6.64 -8.97
C TYR A 158 13.05 -5.20 -8.58
N LEU A 159 12.76 -4.97 -7.31
CA LEU A 159 12.37 -3.65 -6.82
C LEU A 159 13.48 -2.60 -7.02
N ALA A 160 14.74 -2.98 -6.77
CA ALA A 160 15.89 -2.12 -7.01
C ALA A 160 16.06 -1.78 -8.51
N ALA A 161 15.85 -2.76 -9.38
CA ALA A 161 15.90 -2.55 -10.83
C ALA A 161 14.77 -1.64 -11.31
N PHE A 162 13.53 -1.86 -10.80
CA PHE A 162 12.38 -1.01 -11.13
C PHE A 162 12.61 0.44 -10.67
N GLN A 163 13.12 0.64 -9.47
CA GLN A 163 13.45 1.98 -8.96
C GLN A 163 14.50 2.69 -9.81
N THR A 164 15.52 1.95 -10.27
CA THR A 164 16.53 2.47 -11.21
C THR A 164 15.87 2.90 -12.52
N MET A 165 15.03 2.04 -13.09
CA MET A 165 14.26 2.35 -14.31
C MET A 165 13.38 3.59 -14.10
N ALA A 166 12.67 3.69 -12.98
CA ALA A 166 11.78 4.82 -12.67
C ALA A 166 12.55 6.16 -12.67
N ARG A 167 13.75 6.19 -12.14
CA ARG A 167 14.62 7.39 -12.16
C ARG A 167 15.05 7.79 -13.58
N LEU A 168 15.25 6.83 -14.45
CA LEU A 168 15.67 7.09 -15.84
C LEU A 168 14.48 7.46 -16.75
N ALA A 169 13.28 6.99 -16.43
CA ALA A 169 12.11 7.04 -17.31
C ALA A 169 11.15 8.20 -17.01
N THR A 170 11.41 9.00 -15.97
CA THR A 170 10.49 10.06 -15.54
C THR A 170 11.15 11.43 -15.60
N LYS A 171 10.31 12.46 -15.80
CA LYS A 171 10.74 13.86 -15.73
C LYS A 171 11.37 14.16 -14.36
N SER A 172 10.69 13.75 -13.28
CA SER A 172 11.18 13.94 -11.92
C SER A 172 12.57 13.33 -11.72
N GLY A 173 12.79 12.10 -12.21
CA GLY A 173 14.10 11.44 -12.11
C GLY A 173 15.19 12.15 -12.87
N ILE A 174 14.92 12.63 -14.10
CA ILE A 174 15.88 13.38 -14.93
C ILE A 174 16.21 14.74 -14.31
N GLU A 175 15.27 15.37 -13.65
CA GLU A 175 15.43 16.65 -12.94
C GLU A 175 16.08 16.50 -11.56
N GLY A 176 16.59 15.31 -11.21
CA GLY A 176 17.30 15.04 -9.95
C GLY A 176 16.41 14.63 -8.80
N GLY A 177 15.14 14.32 -9.03
CA GLY A 177 14.25 13.77 -8.01
C GLY A 177 14.60 12.32 -7.68
N GLU A 178 14.68 12.00 -6.39
CA GLU A 178 14.94 10.64 -5.92
C GLU A 178 13.64 9.85 -5.75
N ILE A 179 13.12 9.29 -6.86
CA ILE A 179 11.96 8.41 -6.79
C ILE A 179 12.29 7.21 -5.91
N THR A 180 11.47 6.97 -4.91
CA THR A 180 11.66 5.89 -3.93
C THR A 180 10.44 4.98 -3.89
N ILE A 181 10.68 3.66 -4.03
CA ILE A 181 9.66 2.62 -3.83
C ILE A 181 9.85 2.03 -2.44
N HIS A 182 8.93 2.36 -1.56
CA HIS A 182 8.90 1.87 -0.19
C HIS A 182 8.14 0.56 -0.10
N THR A 183 8.79 -0.46 0.46
CA THR A 183 8.19 -1.77 0.74
C THR A 183 8.42 -2.13 2.20
N PRO A 184 7.74 -1.41 3.13
CA PRO A 184 8.08 -1.46 4.55
C PRO A 184 7.89 -2.84 5.18
N ILE A 185 7.02 -3.68 4.60
CA ILE A 185 6.71 -5.03 5.09
C ILE A 185 7.43 -6.15 4.33
N LEU A 186 8.38 -5.82 3.43
CA LEU A 186 9.01 -6.78 2.51
C LEU A 186 9.64 -7.98 3.23
N LYS A 187 10.24 -7.74 4.40
CA LYS A 187 10.97 -8.75 5.18
C LYS A 187 10.24 -9.16 6.47
N MET A 188 9.03 -8.68 6.68
CA MET A 188 8.25 -8.99 7.87
C MET A 188 7.51 -10.32 7.70
N SER A 189 7.45 -11.12 8.75
CA SER A 189 6.52 -12.25 8.85
C SER A 189 5.07 -11.74 8.93
N LYS A 190 4.10 -12.58 8.60
CA LYS A 190 2.69 -12.19 8.69
C LYS A 190 2.29 -11.77 10.12
N ALA A 191 2.86 -12.41 11.13
CA ALA A 191 2.63 -12.03 12.53
C ALA A 191 3.16 -10.62 12.86
N GLU A 192 4.33 -10.25 12.33
CA GLU A 192 4.88 -8.90 12.51
C GLU A 192 4.03 -7.86 11.80
N ILE A 193 3.54 -8.15 10.58
CA ILE A 193 2.64 -7.26 9.83
C ILE A 193 1.34 -7.04 10.62
N VAL A 194 0.76 -8.11 11.17
CA VAL A 194 -0.48 -8.03 11.97
C VAL A 194 -0.26 -7.19 13.23
N ARG A 195 0.85 -7.43 13.97
CA ARG A 195 1.16 -6.64 15.17
C ARG A 195 1.36 -5.17 14.85
N GLU A 196 2.10 -4.89 13.79
CA GLU A 196 2.38 -3.51 13.37
C GLU A 196 1.11 -2.77 12.96
N GLY A 197 0.25 -3.40 12.15
CA GLY A 197 -1.02 -2.79 11.79
C GLY A 197 -1.95 -2.59 12.99
N ALA A 198 -2.00 -3.54 13.93
CA ALA A 198 -2.75 -3.40 15.18
C ALA A 198 -2.20 -2.23 16.03
N ARG A 199 -0.88 -2.10 16.14
CA ARG A 199 -0.21 -0.96 16.80
C ARG A 199 -0.63 0.39 16.18
N LEU A 200 -0.78 0.41 14.86
CA LEU A 200 -1.16 1.60 14.08
C LEU A 200 -2.67 1.82 14.02
N GLY A 201 -3.46 0.97 14.67
CA GLY A 201 -4.93 1.10 14.71
C GLY A 201 -5.64 0.66 13.43
N VAL A 202 -5.03 -0.22 12.64
CA VAL A 202 -5.69 -0.79 11.46
C VAL A 202 -6.83 -1.70 11.90
N ASP A 203 -8.05 -1.39 11.45
CA ASP A 203 -9.20 -2.28 11.61
C ASP A 203 -9.20 -3.34 10.50
N TYR A 204 -8.66 -4.51 10.83
CA TYR A 204 -8.57 -5.63 9.90
C TYR A 204 -9.92 -6.27 9.53
N SER A 205 -11.02 -5.95 10.25
CA SER A 205 -12.36 -6.41 9.87
C SER A 205 -12.83 -5.80 8.54
N MET A 206 -12.25 -4.66 8.14
CA MET A 206 -12.54 -3.99 6.87
C MET A 206 -11.80 -4.59 5.68
N THR A 207 -10.81 -5.46 5.92
CA THR A 207 -9.91 -5.99 4.87
C THR A 207 -10.40 -7.33 4.34
N VAL A 208 -10.21 -7.55 3.03
CA VAL A 208 -10.45 -8.82 2.36
C VAL A 208 -9.16 -9.27 1.68
N SER A 209 -8.62 -10.42 2.12
CA SER A 209 -7.37 -10.99 1.57
C SER A 209 -7.62 -12.28 0.78
N CYS A 210 -8.80 -12.87 0.89
CA CYS A 210 -9.14 -14.15 0.27
C CYS A 210 -9.10 -14.07 -1.26
N TYR A 211 -8.56 -15.11 -1.92
CA TYR A 211 -8.53 -15.22 -3.38
C TYR A 211 -9.87 -15.65 -3.99
N GLN A 212 -10.80 -16.11 -3.16
CA GLN A 212 -12.10 -16.67 -3.56
C GLN A 212 -13.20 -16.20 -2.61
N ALA A 213 -13.13 -14.93 -2.15
CA ALA A 213 -14.20 -14.37 -1.33
C ALA A 213 -15.51 -14.33 -2.16
N ASP A 214 -16.64 -14.52 -1.49
CA ASP A 214 -17.95 -14.36 -2.12
C ASP A 214 -18.31 -12.87 -2.34
N ALA A 215 -19.52 -12.65 -2.86
CA ALA A 215 -20.02 -11.29 -3.12
C ALA A 215 -20.17 -10.46 -1.84
N GLU A 216 -20.45 -11.11 -0.72
CA GLU A 216 -20.60 -10.51 0.62
C GLU A 216 -19.25 -10.30 1.32
N GLY A 217 -18.15 -10.75 0.70
CA GLY A 217 -16.78 -10.65 1.23
C GLY A 217 -16.45 -11.72 2.29
N LEU A 218 -17.22 -12.81 2.37
CA LEU A 218 -16.88 -13.96 3.22
C LEU A 218 -15.67 -14.68 2.64
N ALA A 219 -14.69 -14.95 3.45
CA ALA A 219 -13.45 -15.60 3.03
C ALA A 219 -13.61 -17.13 3.01
N CYS A 220 -13.05 -17.80 1.98
CA CYS A 220 -13.15 -19.25 1.84
C CYS A 220 -12.45 -20.05 2.95
N GLY A 221 -11.55 -19.45 3.70
CA GLY A 221 -10.85 -20.06 4.83
C GLY A 221 -9.76 -21.07 4.47
N VAL A 222 -9.61 -21.45 3.20
CA VAL A 222 -8.74 -22.57 2.77
C VAL A 222 -7.65 -22.19 1.76
N CYS A 223 -7.78 -21.12 0.98
CA CYS A 223 -6.72 -20.70 0.06
C CYS A 223 -5.48 -20.20 0.81
N ASP A 224 -4.34 -20.14 0.13
CA ASP A 224 -3.06 -19.73 0.73
C ASP A 224 -3.15 -18.38 1.46
N SER A 225 -3.84 -17.40 0.89
CA SER A 225 -4.01 -16.10 1.55
C SER A 225 -4.80 -16.20 2.85
N CYS A 226 -5.85 -17.03 2.91
CA CYS A 226 -6.61 -17.27 4.14
C CYS A 226 -5.77 -18.02 5.19
N ARG A 227 -5.00 -19.02 4.75
CA ARG A 227 -4.13 -19.80 5.64
C ARG A 227 -3.07 -18.91 6.27
N LEU A 228 -2.31 -18.17 5.45
CA LEU A 228 -1.28 -17.25 5.92
C LEU A 228 -1.84 -16.17 6.85
N ARG A 229 -3.04 -15.66 6.55
CA ARG A 229 -3.72 -14.70 7.42
C ARG A 229 -4.03 -15.31 8.79
N LYS A 230 -4.69 -16.48 8.84
CA LYS A 230 -5.02 -17.18 10.09
C LYS A 230 -3.76 -17.47 10.93
N GLU A 231 -2.72 -18.00 10.28
CA GLU A 231 -1.43 -18.29 10.91
C GLU A 231 -0.78 -17.00 11.46
N GLY A 232 -0.83 -15.90 10.70
CA GLY A 232 -0.30 -14.62 11.11
C GLY A 232 -1.00 -14.04 12.36
N PHE A 233 -2.33 -14.05 12.39
CA PHE A 233 -3.10 -13.61 13.56
C PHE A 233 -2.84 -14.50 14.78
N HIS A 234 -2.85 -15.81 14.59
CA HIS A 234 -2.54 -16.76 15.66
C HIS A 234 -1.14 -16.52 16.25
N ALA A 235 -0.12 -16.43 15.40
CA ALA A 235 1.27 -16.15 15.81
C ALA A 235 1.48 -14.73 16.38
N ALA A 236 0.60 -13.79 16.03
CA ALA A 236 0.58 -12.46 16.63
C ALA A 236 -0.06 -12.44 18.04
N GLY A 237 -0.80 -13.48 18.40
CA GLY A 237 -1.60 -13.52 19.63
C GLY A 237 -2.86 -12.66 19.58
N LEU A 238 -3.38 -12.41 18.38
CA LEU A 238 -4.57 -11.58 18.14
C LEU A 238 -5.68 -12.40 17.49
N ALA A 239 -6.94 -12.04 17.78
CA ALA A 239 -8.09 -12.65 17.12
C ALA A 239 -8.19 -12.15 15.67
N ASP A 240 -8.37 -13.06 14.71
CA ASP A 240 -8.64 -12.68 13.31
C ASP A 240 -10.11 -12.26 13.17
N PRO A 241 -10.39 -11.00 12.82
CA PRO A 241 -11.76 -10.50 12.67
C PRO A 241 -12.40 -10.89 11.33
N THR A 242 -11.73 -11.69 10.49
CA THR A 242 -12.25 -12.10 9.19
C THR A 242 -13.48 -12.99 9.34
N ARG A 243 -14.50 -12.70 8.55
CA ARG A 243 -15.67 -13.57 8.40
C ARG A 243 -15.35 -14.66 7.38
N TYR A 244 -15.39 -15.89 7.84
CA TYR A 244 -15.18 -17.08 7.00
C TYR A 244 -16.51 -17.75 6.68
N VAL A 245 -16.63 -18.45 5.54
CA VAL A 245 -17.75 -19.32 5.19
C VAL A 245 -17.80 -20.55 6.08
#